data_9b3a4f2a4c33de15e989032a615fb2b0
#
_entry.id   9b3a4f2a4c33de15e989032a615fb2b0
#
_cell.length_a   1.000
_cell.length_b   1.000
_cell.length_c   1.000
_cell.angle_alpha   90.00
_cell.angle_beta   90.00
_cell.angle_gamma   90.00
#
_symmetry.space_group_name_H-M   'P 1'
#
loop_
_entity.id
_entity.type
_entity.pdbx_description
1 polymer ?
#
loop_
_entity_poly.entity_id
_entity_poly.type
_entity_poly.pdbx_seq_one_letter_code
_entity_poly.pdbx_strand_id
1 'polypeptide(L)'
;MLDLHVLGTASARPTTKRAVSGSVLACPEGLVLIDPGEGFQDRFTAARRHLKSEPGTPRLRSRRVAAVLLTHGHLDHTWGLLPWMQTSGLDGRDEPLVVAGPVDASTFDHLCEHGFQSTPPEGLPASDVWRQMRVWHDLGATEELLGYPIIWRLGHVASGRWVDVTPDGVIPSTAVWSPEGWTEHRLSPIVSRHSVPSCGWRIDGALSSLVVSGDTASPGLDSEQPGPDLLVHEATYLEEHADRAEAHLHSTAAGAARTALHLGARGLALTHFSARLSDVTPSLSEANAVLEAAVPCVALNDGDRLTVQTDGTVHHLSREEVGWEARLLVEGRR
;
A
#
# COMPACT_ATOMS: atom_id res chain seq x y z
N MET A 1 3.51 -13.81 -10.92
CA MET A 1 3.39 -14.07 -9.46
C MET A 1 3.62 -12.78 -8.72
N LEU A 2 2.75 -12.45 -7.76
CA LEU A 2 2.89 -11.34 -6.84
C LEU A 2 3.23 -11.90 -5.45
N ASP A 3 4.13 -11.28 -4.71
CA ASP A 3 4.58 -11.70 -3.37
C ASP A 3 4.62 -10.46 -2.46
N LEU A 4 3.58 -10.30 -1.63
CA LEU A 4 3.44 -9.18 -0.72
C LEU A 4 4.06 -9.53 0.64
N HIS A 5 5.10 -8.81 1.02
CA HIS A 5 5.74 -8.87 2.32
C HIS A 5 5.13 -7.80 3.23
N VAL A 6 4.46 -8.21 4.28
CA VAL A 6 3.79 -7.33 5.23
C VAL A 6 4.78 -6.93 6.32
N LEU A 7 5.14 -5.66 6.38
CA LEU A 7 6.15 -5.17 7.34
C LEU A 7 5.53 -4.50 8.56
N GLY A 8 4.27 -4.07 8.48
CA GLY A 8 3.55 -3.46 9.58
C GLY A 8 2.04 -3.60 9.41
N THR A 9 1.36 -3.87 10.52
CA THR A 9 -0.07 -4.18 10.57
C THR A 9 -0.84 -3.39 11.62
N ALA A 10 -0.20 -2.43 12.32
CA ALA A 10 -0.86 -1.54 13.27
C ALA A 10 -1.42 -0.31 12.58
N SER A 11 -2.56 0.16 13.09
CA SER A 11 -3.17 1.45 12.79
C SER A 11 -2.54 2.56 13.63
N ALA A 12 -2.29 3.72 13.06
CA ALA A 12 -1.89 5.00 13.66
C ALA A 12 -0.74 4.96 14.69
N ARG A 13 -0.65 3.94 15.51
CA ARG A 13 0.32 3.84 16.59
C ARG A 13 0.97 2.46 16.64
N PRO A 14 2.31 2.37 16.56
CA PRO A 14 3.00 1.10 16.72
C PRO A 14 2.82 0.52 18.13
N THR A 15 2.95 -0.79 18.24
CA THR A 15 2.98 -1.53 19.49
C THR A 15 4.31 -2.29 19.61
N THR A 16 4.54 -2.98 20.71
CA THR A 16 5.73 -3.85 20.85
C THR A 16 5.74 -5.02 19.86
N LYS A 17 4.57 -5.37 19.30
CA LYS A 17 4.41 -6.51 18.40
C LYS A 17 4.14 -6.12 16.95
N ARG A 18 3.62 -4.91 16.71
CA ARG A 18 3.16 -4.43 15.39
C ARG A 18 3.72 -3.05 15.09
N ALA A 19 4.37 -2.91 13.96
CA ALA A 19 4.69 -1.62 13.35
C ALA A 19 3.46 -1.05 12.64
N VAL A 20 3.47 0.25 12.36
CA VAL A 20 2.44 0.89 11.53
C VAL A 20 2.56 0.44 10.06
N SER A 21 1.65 0.89 9.22
CA SER A 21 1.51 0.47 7.82
C SER A 21 2.82 0.42 7.06
N GLY A 22 3.01 -0.65 6.32
CA GLY A 22 4.15 -0.82 5.44
C GLY A 22 4.18 -2.19 4.79
N SER A 23 4.33 -2.23 3.46
CA SER A 23 4.45 -3.48 2.73
C SER A 23 5.42 -3.35 1.55
N VAL A 24 5.98 -4.47 1.14
CA VAL A 24 6.79 -4.59 -0.07
C VAL A 24 6.17 -5.64 -0.96
N LEU A 25 5.70 -5.23 -2.13
CA LEU A 25 5.28 -6.14 -3.16
C LEU A 25 6.49 -6.49 -4.04
N ALA A 26 6.77 -7.76 -4.18
CA ALA A 26 7.78 -8.28 -5.09
C ALA A 26 7.10 -8.99 -6.27
N CYS A 27 7.57 -8.70 -7.47
CA CYS A 27 7.26 -9.43 -8.69
C CYS A 27 8.55 -9.72 -9.47
N PRO A 28 8.51 -10.53 -10.53
CA PRO A 28 9.71 -10.82 -11.33
C PRO A 28 10.40 -9.56 -11.86
N GLU A 29 9.65 -8.53 -12.22
CA GLU A 29 10.16 -7.29 -12.82
C GLU A 29 10.81 -6.36 -11.78
N GLY A 30 10.34 -6.34 -10.53
CA GLY A 30 10.90 -5.44 -9.51
C GLY A 30 10.18 -5.49 -8.18
N LEU A 31 10.29 -4.39 -7.44
CA LEU A 31 9.66 -4.20 -6.15
C LEU A 31 8.82 -2.92 -6.17
N VAL A 32 7.72 -2.95 -5.42
CA VAL A 32 6.89 -1.77 -5.12
C VAL A 32 6.77 -1.65 -3.61
N LEU A 33 7.00 -0.47 -3.06
CA LEU A 33 6.67 -0.17 -1.66
C LEU A 33 5.23 0.34 -1.58
N ILE A 34 4.51 -0.06 -0.56
CA ILE A 34 3.16 0.44 -0.28
C ILE A 34 3.16 0.97 1.15
N ASP A 35 2.81 2.24 1.29
CA ASP A 35 2.69 2.95 2.56
C ASP A 35 3.89 2.76 3.51
N PRO A 36 5.07 3.28 3.18
CA PRO A 36 6.24 3.18 4.05
C PRO A 36 6.09 4.09 5.28
N GLY A 37 5.32 3.68 6.28
CA GLY A 37 5.08 4.40 7.52
C GLY A 37 6.28 4.45 8.46
N GLU A 38 6.08 4.99 9.67
CA GLU A 38 7.13 5.11 10.68
C GLU A 38 7.80 3.76 10.97
N GLY A 39 9.15 3.73 11.01
CA GLY A 39 9.92 2.52 11.26
C GLY A 39 10.04 1.55 10.08
N PHE A 40 9.49 1.91 8.90
CA PHE A 40 9.54 1.08 7.70
C PHE A 40 10.97 0.64 7.33
N GLN A 41 11.94 1.54 7.42
CA GLN A 41 13.33 1.26 7.06
C GLN A 41 13.93 0.11 7.87
N ASP A 42 13.67 0.07 9.18
CA ASP A 42 14.17 -0.99 10.06
C ASP A 42 13.53 -2.33 9.71
N ARG A 43 12.22 -2.33 9.45
CA ARG A 43 11.46 -3.51 9.05
C ARG A 43 11.89 -4.03 7.68
N PHE A 44 12.08 -3.15 6.71
CA PHE A 44 12.63 -3.50 5.41
C PHE A 44 14.02 -4.15 5.53
N THR A 45 14.90 -3.58 6.35
CA THR A 45 16.25 -4.12 6.59
C THR A 45 16.20 -5.49 7.28
N ALA A 46 15.31 -5.67 8.25
CA ALA A 46 15.10 -6.95 8.91
C ALA A 46 14.58 -8.01 7.94
N ALA A 47 13.54 -7.70 7.16
CA ALA A 47 12.99 -8.59 6.13
C ALA A 47 14.05 -8.96 5.09
N ARG A 48 14.83 -7.99 4.59
CA ARG A 48 15.95 -8.22 3.67
C ARG A 48 16.97 -9.24 4.20
N ARG A 49 17.31 -9.16 5.48
CA ARG A 49 18.26 -10.10 6.13
C ARG A 49 17.67 -11.51 6.19
N HIS A 50 16.41 -11.63 6.59
CA HIS A 50 15.73 -12.92 6.72
C HIS A 50 15.61 -13.63 5.37
N LEU A 51 15.19 -12.92 4.32
CA LEU A 51 15.00 -13.48 2.99
C LEU A 51 16.30 -13.79 2.26
N LYS A 52 17.45 -13.26 2.72
CA LYS A 52 18.74 -13.50 2.07
C LYS A 52 19.16 -14.97 2.12
N SER A 53 18.80 -15.67 3.17
CA SER A 53 19.18 -17.09 3.40
C SER A 53 18.15 -18.07 2.86
N GLU A 54 17.01 -17.59 2.33
CA GLU A 54 15.92 -18.45 1.88
C GLU A 54 15.92 -18.67 0.36
N PRO A 55 16.14 -19.89 -0.12
CA PRO A 55 16.10 -20.19 -1.56
C PRO A 55 14.71 -19.90 -2.15
N GLY A 56 14.69 -19.36 -3.37
CA GLY A 56 13.44 -19.10 -4.11
C GLY A 56 12.65 -17.87 -3.65
N THR A 57 13.12 -17.14 -2.62
CA THR A 57 12.47 -15.91 -2.20
C THR A 57 13.01 -14.68 -2.94
N PRO A 58 12.15 -13.67 -3.22
CA PRO A 58 12.61 -12.43 -3.84
C PRO A 58 13.60 -11.71 -2.93
N ARG A 59 14.67 -11.20 -3.51
CA ARG A 59 15.62 -10.38 -2.73
C ARG A 59 15.10 -8.95 -2.63
N LEU A 60 14.81 -8.50 -1.41
CA LEU A 60 14.47 -7.10 -1.14
C LEU A 60 15.73 -6.23 -1.24
N ARG A 61 15.95 -5.64 -2.41
CA ARG A 61 17.05 -4.70 -2.65
C ARG A 61 16.48 -3.35 -2.99
N SER A 62 16.93 -2.30 -2.32
CA SER A 62 16.50 -0.91 -2.55
C SER A 62 16.60 -0.51 -4.03
N ARG A 63 17.64 -0.92 -4.74
CA ARG A 63 17.80 -0.67 -6.19
C ARG A 63 16.71 -1.29 -7.09
N ARG A 64 16.04 -2.36 -6.63
CA ARG A 64 14.96 -3.00 -7.38
C ARG A 64 13.59 -2.38 -7.15
N VAL A 65 13.48 -1.41 -6.25
CA VAL A 65 12.21 -0.73 -6.00
C VAL A 65 11.96 0.24 -7.15
N ALA A 66 10.95 -0.03 -7.96
CA ALA A 66 10.58 0.79 -9.10
C ALA A 66 9.60 1.91 -8.71
N ALA A 67 8.75 1.65 -7.70
CA ALA A 67 7.74 2.60 -7.27
C ALA A 67 7.47 2.54 -5.77
N VAL A 68 6.98 3.66 -5.24
CA VAL A 68 6.33 3.80 -3.94
C VAL A 68 4.89 4.24 -4.19
N LEU A 69 3.94 3.51 -3.63
CA LEU A 69 2.51 3.80 -3.71
C LEU A 69 2.03 4.27 -2.34
N LEU A 70 1.59 5.51 -2.25
CA LEU A 70 0.97 6.07 -1.05
C LEU A 70 -0.55 5.97 -1.21
N THR A 71 -1.22 5.36 -0.24
CA THR A 71 -2.68 5.31 -0.25
C THR A 71 -3.28 6.65 0.17
N HIS A 72 -2.62 7.34 1.09
CA HIS A 72 -2.96 8.68 1.58
C HIS A 72 -1.79 9.27 2.39
N GLY A 73 -1.97 10.47 2.93
CA GLY A 73 -0.87 11.21 3.55
C GLY A 73 -0.83 11.19 5.08
N HIS A 74 -1.49 10.27 5.80
CA HIS A 74 -1.25 10.13 7.23
C HIS A 74 0.16 9.62 7.54
N LEU A 75 0.74 10.04 8.66
CA LEU A 75 2.15 9.81 8.96
C LEU A 75 2.48 8.32 9.17
N ASP A 76 1.54 7.55 9.68
CA ASP A 76 1.68 6.10 9.83
C ASP A 76 1.69 5.33 8.50
N HIS A 77 1.46 6.03 7.37
CA HIS A 77 1.59 5.51 6.00
C HIS A 77 2.78 6.11 5.24
N THR A 78 3.36 7.23 5.70
CA THR A 78 4.31 8.00 4.87
C THR A 78 5.63 8.32 5.54
N TRP A 79 5.71 8.36 6.89
CA TRP A 79 6.82 8.98 7.62
C TRP A 79 8.16 8.22 7.51
N GLY A 80 8.14 6.95 7.13
CA GLY A 80 9.36 6.14 6.91
C GLY A 80 10.00 6.32 5.53
N LEU A 81 9.34 7.04 4.60
CA LEU A 81 9.80 7.12 3.22
C LEU A 81 11.10 7.92 3.08
N LEU A 82 11.21 9.11 3.65
CA LEU A 82 12.38 9.98 3.48
C LEU A 82 13.69 9.31 3.98
N PRO A 83 13.76 8.73 5.19
CA PRO A 83 14.95 7.99 5.63
C PRO A 83 15.27 6.80 4.71
N TRP A 84 14.25 6.10 4.20
CA TRP A 84 14.45 5.00 3.27
C TRP A 84 15.02 5.48 1.92
N MET A 85 14.55 6.61 1.38
CA MET A 85 15.09 7.20 0.15
C MET A 85 16.58 7.54 0.30
N GLN A 86 16.97 8.15 1.40
CA GLN A 86 18.38 8.47 1.68
C GLN A 86 19.24 7.21 1.75
N THR A 87 18.78 6.19 2.48
CA THR A 87 19.51 4.90 2.56
C THR A 87 19.58 4.22 1.20
N SER A 88 18.57 4.35 0.36
CA SER A 88 18.56 3.78 -1.00
C SER A 88 19.65 4.39 -1.88
N GLY A 89 19.91 5.70 -1.77
CA GLY A 89 21.04 6.37 -2.41
C GLY A 89 22.38 5.86 -1.88
N LEU A 90 22.53 5.73 -0.56
CA LEU A 90 23.74 5.17 0.05
C LEU A 90 23.98 3.70 -0.35
N ASP A 91 22.93 2.93 -0.62
CA ASP A 91 23.00 1.55 -1.17
C ASP A 91 23.35 1.52 -2.68
N GLY A 92 23.61 2.69 -3.29
CA GLY A 92 24.04 2.83 -4.69
C GLY A 92 22.87 2.68 -5.70
N ARG A 93 21.68 3.20 -5.33
CA ARG A 93 20.60 3.36 -6.31
C ARG A 93 20.98 4.46 -7.30
N ASP A 94 20.74 4.22 -8.57
CA ASP A 94 20.97 5.13 -9.71
C ASP A 94 19.75 5.26 -10.62
N GLU A 95 18.83 4.30 -10.55
CA GLU A 95 17.60 4.28 -11.34
C GLU A 95 16.52 5.21 -10.75
N PRO A 96 15.68 5.83 -11.58
CA PRO A 96 14.57 6.67 -11.14
C PRO A 96 13.64 5.98 -10.15
N LEU A 97 13.07 6.73 -9.21
CA LEU A 97 12.05 6.28 -8.30
C LEU A 97 10.74 7.04 -8.54
N VAL A 98 9.67 6.32 -8.87
CA VAL A 98 8.34 6.93 -8.92
C VAL A 98 7.72 6.87 -7.52
N VAL A 99 7.26 8.01 -6.99
CA VAL A 99 6.46 8.09 -5.76
C VAL A 99 5.07 8.59 -6.13
N ALA A 100 4.08 7.72 -6.03
CA ALA A 100 2.71 8.00 -6.45
C ALA A 100 1.77 8.16 -5.26
N GLY A 101 0.84 9.12 -5.33
CA GLY A 101 -0.19 9.29 -4.30
C GLY A 101 -1.33 10.21 -4.70
N PRO A 102 -2.46 10.15 -3.97
CA PRO A 102 -3.66 10.91 -4.26
C PRO A 102 -3.58 12.34 -3.71
N VAL A 103 -4.24 13.26 -4.39
CA VAL A 103 -4.54 14.62 -3.93
C VAL A 103 -6.01 14.94 -4.22
N ASP A 104 -6.56 15.96 -3.57
CA ASP A 104 -7.89 16.45 -3.91
C ASP A 104 -7.91 17.24 -5.24
N ALA A 105 -9.13 17.56 -5.73
CA ALA A 105 -9.29 18.26 -7.00
C ALA A 105 -8.65 19.66 -6.98
N SER A 106 -8.78 20.39 -5.87
CA SER A 106 -8.27 21.75 -5.75
C SER A 106 -6.75 21.79 -5.74
N THR A 107 -6.13 20.88 -5.00
CA THR A 107 -4.67 20.68 -4.97
C THR A 107 -4.15 20.25 -6.34
N PHE A 108 -4.87 19.34 -7.01
CA PHE A 108 -4.49 18.89 -8.35
C PHE A 108 -4.51 20.04 -9.38
N ASP A 109 -5.60 20.83 -9.40
CA ASP A 109 -5.73 21.97 -10.32
C ASP A 109 -4.68 23.04 -10.02
N HIS A 110 -4.44 23.37 -8.74
CA HIS A 110 -3.38 24.30 -8.32
C HIS A 110 -1.99 23.82 -8.76
N LEU A 111 -1.68 22.54 -8.59
CA LEU A 111 -0.42 21.94 -9.03
C LEU A 111 -0.24 22.07 -10.56
N CYS A 112 -1.29 21.80 -11.34
CA CYS A 112 -1.26 21.91 -12.80
C CYS A 112 -1.07 23.37 -13.27
N GLU A 113 -1.66 24.35 -12.57
CA GLU A 113 -1.61 25.76 -12.94
C GLU A 113 -0.31 26.43 -12.51
N HIS A 114 0.19 26.12 -11.32
CA HIS A 114 1.28 26.86 -10.67
C HIS A 114 2.57 26.05 -10.51
N GLY A 115 2.54 24.76 -10.78
CA GLY A 115 3.69 23.86 -10.70
C GLY A 115 4.01 23.34 -9.29
N PHE A 116 4.92 22.38 -9.23
CA PHE A 116 5.24 21.65 -8.00
C PHE A 116 5.83 22.54 -6.88
N GLN A 117 6.66 23.51 -7.24
CA GLN A 117 7.36 24.39 -6.29
C GLN A 117 6.53 25.62 -5.88
N SER A 118 5.29 25.73 -6.33
CA SER A 118 4.43 26.85 -5.95
C SER A 118 4.10 26.83 -4.45
N THR A 119 3.71 27.96 -3.91
CA THR A 119 3.24 28.06 -2.52
C THR A 119 1.95 27.24 -2.36
N PRO A 120 1.88 26.27 -1.43
CA PRO A 120 0.65 25.52 -1.20
C PRO A 120 -0.52 26.45 -0.84
N PRO A 121 -1.75 26.11 -1.27
CA PRO A 121 -2.95 26.84 -0.86
C PRO A 121 -3.04 26.97 0.66
N GLU A 122 -3.57 28.09 1.14
CA GLU A 122 -3.83 28.29 2.56
C GLU A 122 -4.80 27.22 3.09
N GLY A 123 -4.53 26.67 4.27
CA GLY A 123 -5.38 25.65 4.89
C GLY A 123 -5.12 24.22 4.41
N LEU A 124 -4.17 23.98 3.49
CA LEU A 124 -3.82 22.63 3.06
C LEU A 124 -3.33 21.81 4.26
N PRO A 125 -3.93 20.62 4.56
CA PRO A 125 -3.57 19.84 5.73
C PRO A 125 -2.16 19.28 5.65
N ALA A 126 -1.55 18.97 6.80
CA ALA A 126 -0.23 18.34 6.86
C ALA A 126 -0.21 16.94 6.23
N SER A 127 -1.37 16.29 6.15
CA SER A 127 -1.60 15.00 5.51
C SER A 127 -1.89 15.09 4.01
N ASP A 128 -1.78 16.26 3.37
CA ASP A 128 -1.81 16.35 1.92
C ASP A 128 -0.50 15.78 1.34
N VAL A 129 -0.62 14.87 0.37
CA VAL A 129 0.52 14.13 -0.17
C VAL A 129 1.46 15.06 -0.95
N TRP A 130 0.94 16.01 -1.75
CA TRP A 130 1.81 16.97 -2.45
C TRP A 130 2.57 17.86 -1.46
N ARG A 131 1.90 18.34 -0.39
CA ARG A 131 2.57 19.10 0.67
C ARG A 131 3.71 18.31 1.32
N GLN A 132 3.50 17.02 1.59
CA GLN A 132 4.55 16.17 2.15
C GLN A 132 5.69 15.95 1.17
N MET A 133 5.41 15.67 -0.10
CA MET A 133 6.42 15.52 -1.14
C MET A 133 7.29 16.79 -1.27
N ARG A 134 6.68 17.98 -1.16
CA ARG A 134 7.42 19.24 -1.12
C ARG A 134 8.34 19.34 0.09
N VAL A 135 7.84 19.01 1.28
CA VAL A 135 8.66 18.98 2.49
C VAL A 135 9.83 18.00 2.34
N TRP A 136 9.59 16.80 1.80
CA TRP A 136 10.67 15.85 1.56
C TRP A 136 11.68 16.37 0.53
N HIS A 137 11.23 17.01 -0.52
CA HIS A 137 12.10 17.66 -1.50
C HIS A 137 12.98 18.72 -0.82
N ASP A 138 12.40 19.59 -0.01
CA ASP A 138 13.12 20.65 0.72
C ASP A 138 14.08 20.07 1.76
N LEU A 139 13.82 18.88 2.30
CA LEU A 139 14.68 18.11 3.20
C LEU A 139 15.73 17.24 2.49
N GLY A 140 15.80 17.32 1.16
CA GLY A 140 16.84 16.65 0.39
C GLY A 140 16.40 15.44 -0.43
N ALA A 141 15.08 15.22 -0.62
CA ALA A 141 14.61 14.25 -1.60
C ALA A 141 14.75 14.81 -3.03
N THR A 142 15.97 15.09 -3.43
CA THR A 142 16.35 15.62 -4.75
C THR A 142 17.41 14.72 -5.39
N GLU A 143 17.49 14.70 -6.71
CA GLU A 143 18.51 13.94 -7.42
C GLU A 143 19.93 14.30 -6.99
N GLU A 144 20.20 15.60 -6.74
CA GLU A 144 21.50 16.09 -6.32
C GLU A 144 21.97 15.46 -4.99
N LEU A 145 21.07 15.30 -4.01
CA LEU A 145 21.40 14.79 -2.70
C LEU A 145 21.23 13.27 -2.56
N LEU A 146 20.34 12.67 -3.32
CA LEU A 146 20.09 11.23 -3.27
C LEU A 146 20.96 10.45 -4.27
N GLY A 147 21.42 11.08 -5.34
CA GLY A 147 22.18 10.45 -6.41
C GLY A 147 21.32 9.70 -7.44
N TYR A 148 19.98 9.87 -7.40
CA TYR A 148 19.03 9.28 -8.36
C TYR A 148 17.79 10.15 -8.52
N PRO A 149 17.15 10.16 -9.70
CA PRO A 149 15.96 10.96 -9.96
C PRO A 149 14.73 10.48 -9.17
N ILE A 150 13.88 11.41 -8.74
CA ILE A 150 12.55 11.11 -8.22
C ILE A 150 11.50 11.70 -9.14
N ILE A 151 10.50 10.90 -9.50
CA ILE A 151 9.31 11.32 -10.22
C ILE A 151 8.15 11.32 -9.22
N TRP A 152 7.62 12.51 -8.89
CA TRP A 152 6.45 12.64 -8.05
C TRP A 152 5.20 12.50 -8.92
N ARG A 153 4.44 11.41 -8.74
CA ARG A 153 3.20 11.16 -9.48
C ARG A 153 2.01 11.47 -8.60
N LEU A 154 1.22 12.45 -8.97
CA LEU A 154 0.09 12.93 -8.20
C LEU A 154 -1.21 12.85 -9.00
N GLY A 155 -2.30 12.44 -8.35
CA GLY A 155 -3.57 12.27 -9.05
C GLY A 155 -4.81 12.56 -8.23
N HIS A 156 -5.81 13.14 -8.90
CA HIS A 156 -7.17 13.19 -8.40
C HIS A 156 -7.90 11.92 -8.83
N VAL A 157 -8.00 10.95 -7.91
CA VAL A 157 -8.41 9.58 -8.21
C VAL A 157 -9.82 9.50 -8.80
N ALA A 158 -10.79 10.23 -8.24
CA ALA A 158 -12.17 10.21 -8.71
C ALA A 158 -12.36 10.71 -10.16
N SER A 159 -11.48 11.58 -10.65
CA SER A 159 -11.51 12.03 -12.05
C SER A 159 -10.61 11.23 -12.98
N GLY A 160 -9.78 10.34 -12.44
CA GLY A 160 -8.77 9.62 -13.22
C GLY A 160 -7.64 10.48 -13.78
N ARG A 161 -7.50 11.76 -13.35
CA ARG A 161 -6.49 12.71 -13.81
C ARG A 161 -5.21 12.55 -12.99
N TRP A 162 -4.09 12.34 -13.68
CA TRP A 162 -2.77 12.15 -13.07
C TRP A 162 -1.72 13.01 -13.78
N VAL A 163 -0.70 13.41 -13.03
CA VAL A 163 0.47 14.13 -13.54
C VAL A 163 1.75 13.55 -12.95
N ASP A 164 2.82 13.64 -13.72
CA ASP A 164 4.19 13.40 -13.24
C ASP A 164 4.88 14.74 -13.08
N VAL A 165 5.53 14.92 -11.95
CA VAL A 165 6.42 16.05 -11.71
C VAL A 165 7.85 15.57 -11.92
N THR A 166 8.51 16.16 -12.87
CA THR A 166 9.88 15.92 -13.28
C THR A 166 10.69 17.21 -13.19
N PRO A 167 12.01 17.19 -13.35
CA PRO A 167 12.82 18.41 -13.47
C PRO A 167 12.33 19.35 -14.58
N ASP A 168 11.72 18.81 -15.66
CA ASP A 168 11.22 19.58 -16.79
C ASP A 168 9.83 20.19 -16.55
N GLY A 169 9.19 19.88 -15.44
CA GLY A 169 7.89 20.44 -15.04
C GLY A 169 6.83 19.39 -14.74
N VAL A 170 5.57 19.85 -14.78
CA VAL A 170 4.38 19.02 -14.57
C VAL A 170 3.85 18.55 -15.91
N ILE A 171 3.86 17.24 -16.13
CA ILE A 171 3.42 16.61 -17.38
C ILE A 171 2.22 15.67 -17.15
N PRO A 172 1.23 15.61 -18.07
CA PRO A 172 0.11 14.68 -17.95
C PRO A 172 0.57 13.23 -17.86
N SER A 173 -0.11 12.44 -17.02
CA SER A 173 0.14 11.03 -16.83
C SER A 173 -1.17 10.24 -16.80
N THR A 174 -1.09 8.92 -16.61
CA THR A 174 -2.25 8.01 -16.61
C THR A 174 -2.46 7.36 -15.25
N ALA A 175 -3.74 7.13 -14.91
CA ALA A 175 -4.11 6.42 -13.67
C ALA A 175 -3.62 4.96 -13.68
N VAL A 176 -3.71 4.29 -14.82
CA VAL A 176 -3.20 2.92 -15.01
C VAL A 176 -1.83 3.02 -15.67
N TRP A 177 -0.82 2.47 -15.03
CA TRP A 177 0.56 2.57 -15.48
C TRP A 177 1.42 1.38 -15.06
N SER A 178 2.59 1.26 -15.67
CA SER A 178 3.63 0.34 -15.27
C SER A 178 4.93 1.12 -15.03
N PRO A 179 5.74 0.77 -14.03
CA PRO A 179 7.10 1.29 -13.94
C PRO A 179 7.88 1.04 -15.23
N GLU A 180 8.89 1.86 -15.49
CA GLU A 180 9.73 1.72 -16.68
C GLU A 180 10.33 0.31 -16.78
N GLY A 181 10.27 -0.28 -17.97
CA GLY A 181 10.73 -1.64 -18.24
C GLY A 181 9.79 -2.76 -17.78
N TRP A 182 8.67 -2.45 -17.12
CA TRP A 182 7.67 -3.44 -16.75
C TRP A 182 6.67 -3.68 -17.87
N THR A 183 6.40 -4.93 -18.20
CA THR A 183 5.52 -5.33 -19.31
C THR A 183 4.33 -6.20 -18.87
N GLU A 184 4.46 -6.89 -17.72
CA GLU A 184 3.49 -7.88 -17.25
C GLU A 184 2.61 -7.33 -16.12
N HIS A 185 3.12 -6.37 -15.32
CA HIS A 185 2.40 -5.86 -14.15
C HIS A 185 2.00 -4.40 -14.33
N ARG A 186 0.77 -4.10 -13.91
CA ARG A 186 0.17 -2.75 -13.96
C ARG A 186 -0.26 -2.33 -12.57
N LEU A 187 -0.12 -1.04 -12.31
CA LEU A 187 -0.52 -0.38 -11.08
C LEU A 187 -1.68 0.56 -11.39
N SER A 188 -2.73 0.52 -10.61
CA SER A 188 -3.87 1.42 -10.75
C SER A 188 -4.46 1.80 -9.39
N PRO A 189 -4.89 3.07 -9.20
CA PRO A 189 -5.59 3.48 -8.00
C PRO A 189 -7.04 2.98 -8.03
N ILE A 190 -7.60 2.73 -6.86
CA ILE A 190 -9.03 2.47 -6.65
C ILE A 190 -9.56 3.58 -5.74
N VAL A 191 -10.71 4.15 -6.07
CA VAL A 191 -11.36 5.14 -5.21
C VAL A 191 -11.59 4.55 -3.81
N SER A 192 -11.21 5.27 -2.78
CA SER A 192 -11.49 4.95 -1.39
C SER A 192 -12.12 6.14 -0.67
N ARG A 193 -12.73 5.88 0.50
CA ARG A 193 -13.41 6.91 1.30
C ARG A 193 -12.73 7.06 2.65
N HIS A 194 -11.95 8.14 2.79
CA HIS A 194 -11.24 8.44 4.03
C HIS A 194 -11.30 9.94 4.37
N SER A 195 -10.76 10.32 5.52
CA SER A 195 -10.78 11.70 6.04
C SER A 195 -9.89 12.68 5.27
N VAL A 196 -8.99 12.16 4.43
CA VAL A 196 -8.09 12.90 3.54
C VAL A 196 -8.15 12.30 2.14
N PRO A 197 -7.63 12.97 1.09
CA PRO A 197 -7.51 12.38 -0.24
C PRO A 197 -6.83 11.01 -0.16
N SER A 198 -7.51 9.97 -0.65
CA SER A 198 -7.08 8.58 -0.47
C SER A 198 -7.41 7.71 -1.67
N CYS A 199 -6.69 6.61 -1.80
CA CYS A 199 -6.99 5.53 -2.74
C CYS A 199 -6.51 4.19 -2.19
N GLY A 200 -7.16 3.11 -2.61
CA GLY A 200 -6.54 1.81 -2.62
C GLY A 200 -5.65 1.66 -3.86
N TRP A 201 -4.79 0.66 -3.84
CA TRP A 201 -3.96 0.32 -4.99
C TRP A 201 -4.25 -1.10 -5.48
N ARG A 202 -4.50 -1.21 -6.78
CA ARG A 202 -4.64 -2.48 -7.48
C ARG A 202 -3.37 -2.76 -8.28
N ILE A 203 -2.89 -3.98 -8.16
CA ILE A 203 -1.74 -4.49 -8.89
C ILE A 203 -2.21 -5.69 -9.69
N ASP A 204 -2.19 -5.58 -11.02
CA ASP A 204 -2.55 -6.64 -11.94
C ASP A 204 -1.30 -7.23 -12.59
N GLY A 205 -1.19 -8.55 -12.59
CA GLY A 205 -0.36 -9.32 -13.48
C GLY A 205 -1.19 -9.87 -14.65
N ALA A 206 -0.63 -10.75 -15.46
CA ALA A 206 -1.32 -11.30 -16.63
C ALA A 206 -2.64 -12.02 -16.28
N LEU A 207 -2.66 -12.81 -15.20
CA LEU A 207 -3.82 -13.55 -14.72
C LEU A 207 -3.97 -13.51 -13.19
N SER A 208 -3.30 -12.60 -12.52
CA SER A 208 -3.32 -12.47 -11.07
C SER A 208 -3.55 -11.02 -10.68
N SER A 209 -4.27 -10.79 -9.58
CA SER A 209 -4.59 -9.45 -9.10
C SER A 209 -4.60 -9.36 -7.58
N LEU A 210 -4.06 -8.27 -7.08
CA LEU A 210 -4.01 -7.94 -5.66
C LEU A 210 -4.48 -6.50 -5.46
N VAL A 211 -5.31 -6.29 -4.44
CA VAL A 211 -5.73 -4.95 -4.01
C VAL A 211 -5.31 -4.72 -2.57
N VAL A 212 -4.74 -3.55 -2.30
CA VAL A 212 -4.50 -3.03 -0.94
C VAL A 212 -5.41 -1.83 -0.74
N SER A 213 -6.25 -1.86 0.29
CA SER A 213 -7.29 -0.84 0.50
C SER A 213 -6.72 0.53 0.89
N GLY A 214 -5.58 0.56 1.64
CA GLY A 214 -5.29 1.69 2.51
C GLY A 214 -6.38 1.87 3.55
N ASP A 215 -6.46 3.04 4.15
CA ASP A 215 -7.50 3.38 5.11
C ASP A 215 -8.78 3.79 4.37
N THR A 216 -9.90 3.19 4.77
CA THR A 216 -11.19 3.43 4.10
C THR A 216 -12.37 3.02 4.98
N ALA A 217 -13.42 3.81 4.96
CA ALA A 217 -14.70 3.40 5.53
C ALA A 217 -15.31 2.20 4.76
N SER A 218 -16.34 1.57 5.30
CA SER A 218 -17.09 0.52 4.64
C SER A 218 -18.58 0.92 4.48
N PRO A 219 -19.15 0.85 3.25
CA PRO A 219 -18.49 0.62 1.98
C PRO A 219 -17.62 1.81 1.58
N GLY A 220 -16.46 1.57 1.02
CA GLY A 220 -15.50 2.66 0.73
C GLY A 220 -14.61 2.42 -0.48
N LEU A 221 -14.39 1.17 -0.82
CA LEU A 221 -13.75 0.82 -2.08
C LEU A 221 -14.81 0.53 -3.13
N ASP A 222 -14.61 1.09 -4.32
CA ASP A 222 -15.45 0.83 -5.48
C ASP A 222 -14.60 0.65 -6.73
N SER A 223 -14.95 -0.34 -7.55
CA SER A 223 -14.24 -0.67 -8.77
C SER A 223 -15.14 -1.37 -9.78
N GLU A 224 -15.10 -0.90 -11.02
CA GLU A 224 -15.76 -1.57 -12.16
C GLU A 224 -14.94 -2.77 -12.68
N GLN A 225 -13.72 -2.98 -12.16
CA GLN A 225 -12.85 -4.07 -12.57
C GLN A 225 -13.29 -5.39 -11.91
N PRO A 226 -12.97 -6.55 -12.50
CA PRO A 226 -13.21 -7.84 -11.87
C PRO A 226 -12.62 -7.94 -10.47
N GLY A 227 -13.29 -8.70 -9.59
CA GLY A 227 -12.81 -8.90 -8.22
C GLY A 227 -11.37 -9.40 -8.17
N PRO A 228 -10.55 -8.92 -7.20
CA PRO A 228 -9.16 -9.33 -7.07
C PRO A 228 -9.05 -10.78 -6.57
N ASP A 229 -7.94 -11.44 -6.90
CA ASP A 229 -7.63 -12.73 -6.28
C ASP A 229 -7.41 -12.59 -4.78
N LEU A 230 -6.83 -11.46 -4.37
CA LEU A 230 -6.59 -11.13 -2.97
C LEU A 230 -6.89 -9.66 -2.68
N LEU A 231 -7.73 -9.42 -1.69
CA LEU A 231 -7.94 -8.11 -1.08
C LEU A 231 -7.22 -8.06 0.28
N VAL A 232 -6.29 -7.13 0.44
CA VAL A 232 -5.72 -6.76 1.73
C VAL A 232 -6.44 -5.50 2.20
N HIS A 233 -7.19 -5.61 3.30
CA HIS A 233 -8.10 -4.56 3.76
C HIS A 233 -7.87 -4.19 5.22
N GLU A 234 -7.97 -2.90 5.52
CA GLU A 234 -7.94 -2.43 6.90
C GLU A 234 -9.10 -3.02 7.72
N ALA A 235 -8.83 -3.24 9.00
CA ALA A 235 -9.79 -3.73 10.00
C ALA A 235 -9.50 -3.06 11.35
N THR A 236 -9.50 -1.74 11.35
CA THR A 236 -9.09 -0.92 12.49
C THR A 236 -9.97 -1.15 13.72
N TYR A 237 -11.25 -1.41 13.51
CA TYR A 237 -12.24 -1.56 14.57
C TYR A 237 -12.94 -2.93 14.54
N LEU A 238 -13.51 -3.30 15.68
CA LEU A 238 -14.53 -4.33 15.79
C LEU A 238 -15.91 -3.75 15.55
N GLU A 239 -16.89 -4.56 15.16
CA GLU A 239 -18.25 -4.11 14.83
C GLU A 239 -18.96 -3.43 16.00
N GLU A 240 -18.64 -3.77 17.24
CA GLU A 240 -19.13 -3.07 18.44
C GLU A 240 -18.72 -1.58 18.48
N HIS A 241 -17.74 -1.18 17.64
CA HIS A 241 -17.24 0.17 17.49
C HIS A 241 -17.52 0.76 16.10
N ALA A 242 -18.56 0.28 15.40
CA ALA A 242 -18.92 0.73 14.04
C ALA A 242 -19.15 2.25 13.97
N ASP A 243 -19.78 2.84 14.99
CA ASP A 243 -19.98 4.29 15.06
C ASP A 243 -18.66 5.08 15.05
N ARG A 244 -17.63 4.56 15.73
CA ARG A 244 -16.29 5.16 15.73
C ARG A 244 -15.60 4.95 14.40
N ALA A 245 -15.74 3.76 13.82
CA ALA A 245 -15.20 3.47 12.50
C ALA A 245 -15.74 4.46 11.47
N GLU A 246 -17.05 4.69 11.43
CA GLU A 246 -17.67 5.66 10.53
C GLU A 246 -17.24 7.11 10.85
N ALA A 247 -17.17 7.49 12.11
CA ALA A 247 -16.76 8.86 12.52
C ALA A 247 -15.32 9.19 12.09
N HIS A 248 -14.44 8.20 11.99
CA HIS A 248 -13.05 8.35 11.57
C HIS A 248 -12.79 7.87 10.14
N LEU A 249 -13.83 7.43 9.42
CA LEU A 249 -13.78 6.89 8.07
C LEU A 249 -12.78 5.72 7.94
N HIS A 250 -12.90 4.80 8.89
CA HIS A 250 -12.24 3.50 8.92
C HIS A 250 -13.24 2.35 8.81
N SER A 251 -12.76 1.14 8.66
CA SER A 251 -13.57 -0.07 8.61
C SER A 251 -13.53 -0.87 9.90
N THR A 252 -14.62 -1.60 10.15
CA THR A 252 -14.62 -2.74 11.05
C THR A 252 -14.17 -4.00 10.30
N ALA A 253 -13.79 -5.07 11.01
CA ALA A 253 -13.48 -6.34 10.40
C ALA A 253 -14.68 -6.92 9.60
N ALA A 254 -15.89 -6.78 10.14
CA ALA A 254 -17.13 -7.12 9.43
C ALA A 254 -17.34 -6.22 8.19
N GLY A 255 -16.99 -4.94 8.28
CA GLY A 255 -16.99 -4.01 7.15
C GLY A 255 -16.04 -4.43 6.04
N ALA A 256 -14.81 -4.81 6.38
CA ALA A 256 -13.84 -5.35 5.43
C ALA A 256 -14.36 -6.60 4.70
N ALA A 257 -15.04 -7.49 5.43
CA ALA A 257 -15.67 -8.67 4.85
C ALA A 257 -16.80 -8.30 3.87
N ARG A 258 -17.66 -7.33 4.21
CA ARG A 258 -18.69 -6.80 3.30
C ARG A 258 -18.07 -6.20 2.04
N THR A 259 -16.96 -5.46 2.17
CA THR A 259 -16.21 -4.92 1.01
C THR A 259 -15.65 -6.03 0.13
N ALA A 260 -15.10 -7.10 0.72
CA ALA A 260 -14.59 -8.25 -0.04
C ALA A 260 -15.69 -8.93 -0.87
N LEU A 261 -16.88 -9.13 -0.28
CA LEU A 261 -18.05 -9.67 -0.99
C LEU A 261 -18.53 -8.73 -2.10
N HIS A 262 -18.61 -7.42 -1.82
CA HIS A 262 -19.04 -6.42 -2.80
C HIS A 262 -18.12 -6.37 -4.02
N LEU A 263 -16.81 -6.37 -3.81
CA LEU A 263 -15.82 -6.38 -4.89
C LEU A 263 -15.69 -7.74 -5.59
N GLY A 264 -16.28 -8.81 -5.07
CA GLY A 264 -16.08 -10.16 -5.57
C GLY A 264 -14.65 -10.66 -5.38
N ALA A 265 -13.98 -10.26 -4.30
CA ALA A 265 -12.64 -10.74 -3.97
C ALA A 265 -12.66 -12.25 -3.69
N ARG A 266 -11.62 -12.96 -4.14
CA ARG A 266 -11.52 -14.42 -3.93
C ARG A 266 -10.91 -14.79 -2.58
N GLY A 267 -10.11 -13.89 -1.99
CA GLY A 267 -9.53 -14.01 -0.66
C GLY A 267 -9.45 -12.67 0.03
N LEU A 268 -9.52 -12.67 1.36
CA LEU A 268 -9.41 -11.48 2.21
C LEU A 268 -8.27 -11.64 3.21
N ALA A 269 -7.46 -10.61 3.36
CA ALA A 269 -6.45 -10.50 4.40
C ALA A 269 -6.67 -9.21 5.19
N LEU A 270 -6.87 -9.32 6.49
CA LEU A 270 -7.11 -8.18 7.40
C LEU A 270 -5.79 -7.62 7.90
N THR A 271 -5.70 -6.29 7.94
CA THR A 271 -4.53 -5.54 8.43
C THR A 271 -4.96 -4.25 9.16
N HIS A 272 -4.01 -3.41 9.54
CA HIS A 272 -4.24 -2.09 10.12
C HIS A 272 -5.09 -2.13 11.40
N PHE A 273 -4.67 -2.98 12.34
CA PHE A 273 -5.40 -3.20 13.59
C PHE A 273 -5.12 -2.10 14.60
N SER A 274 -6.16 -1.64 15.29
CA SER A 274 -6.01 -0.70 16.40
C SER A 274 -5.07 -1.22 17.47
N ALA A 275 -4.18 -0.37 17.97
CA ALA A 275 -3.30 -0.68 19.11
C ALA A 275 -4.06 -1.05 20.40
N ARG A 276 -5.39 -0.86 20.46
CA ARG A 276 -6.24 -1.29 21.56
C ARG A 276 -6.58 -2.79 21.51
N LEU A 277 -6.41 -3.43 20.35
CA LEU A 277 -6.62 -4.86 20.19
C LEU A 277 -5.35 -5.59 20.62
N SER A 278 -5.43 -6.30 21.73
CA SER A 278 -4.33 -7.16 22.22
C SER A 278 -4.19 -8.44 21.39
N ASP A 279 -5.28 -8.88 20.76
CA ASP A 279 -5.42 -10.05 19.91
C ASP A 279 -6.34 -9.71 18.73
N VAL A 280 -6.03 -10.26 17.57
CA VAL A 280 -6.80 -10.04 16.31
C VAL A 280 -7.79 -11.18 16.01
N THR A 281 -7.85 -12.19 16.85
CA THR A 281 -8.83 -13.29 16.73
C THR A 281 -10.29 -12.80 16.67
N PRO A 282 -10.72 -11.79 17.46
CA PRO A 282 -12.05 -11.23 17.33
C PRO A 282 -12.32 -10.63 15.93
N SER A 283 -11.35 -9.90 15.36
CA SER A 283 -11.48 -9.35 14.00
C SER A 283 -11.66 -10.44 12.95
N LEU A 284 -10.87 -11.50 13.04
CA LEU A 284 -11.01 -12.66 12.14
C LEU A 284 -12.36 -13.36 12.32
N SER A 285 -12.84 -13.49 13.55
CA SER A 285 -14.13 -14.11 13.85
C SER A 285 -15.30 -13.32 13.28
N GLU A 286 -15.28 -11.98 13.43
CA GLU A 286 -16.31 -11.10 12.84
C GLU A 286 -16.32 -11.16 11.33
N ALA A 287 -15.16 -11.09 10.69
CA ALA A 287 -15.06 -11.19 9.23
C ALA A 287 -15.61 -12.54 8.73
N ASN A 288 -15.20 -13.65 9.36
CA ASN A 288 -15.68 -14.98 8.98
C ASN A 288 -17.19 -15.16 9.19
N ALA A 289 -17.80 -14.52 10.18
CA ALA A 289 -19.23 -14.54 10.39
C ALA A 289 -20.00 -13.87 9.24
N VAL A 290 -19.45 -12.84 8.63
CA VAL A 290 -20.02 -12.16 7.45
C VAL A 290 -19.78 -12.95 6.17
N LEU A 291 -18.60 -13.55 6.03
CA LEU A 291 -18.19 -14.25 4.80
C LEU A 291 -18.86 -15.61 4.64
N GLU A 292 -19.34 -16.24 5.71
CA GLU A 292 -20.01 -17.55 5.70
C GLU A 292 -19.26 -18.61 4.85
N ALA A 293 -17.93 -18.59 4.92
CA ALA A 293 -17.01 -19.41 4.13
C ALA A 293 -17.03 -19.15 2.58
N ALA A 294 -17.75 -18.14 2.10
CA ALA A 294 -17.75 -17.80 0.66
C ALA A 294 -16.40 -17.24 0.20
N VAL A 295 -15.70 -16.54 1.09
CA VAL A 295 -14.36 -15.97 0.85
C VAL A 295 -13.46 -16.36 2.01
N PRO A 296 -12.36 -17.07 1.79
CA PRO A 296 -11.40 -17.38 2.85
C PRO A 296 -10.73 -16.10 3.37
N CYS A 297 -10.54 -16.04 4.69
CA CYS A 297 -10.01 -14.85 5.38
C CYS A 297 -8.86 -15.20 6.32
N VAL A 298 -7.87 -14.30 6.39
CA VAL A 298 -6.78 -14.35 7.36
C VAL A 298 -6.57 -13.00 8.02
N ALA A 299 -6.08 -12.99 9.25
CA ALA A 299 -5.61 -11.78 9.93
C ALA A 299 -4.07 -11.77 9.90
N LEU A 300 -3.48 -10.68 9.41
CA LEU A 300 -2.05 -10.59 9.17
C LEU A 300 -1.26 -10.20 10.42
N ASN A 301 -0.03 -10.67 10.48
CA ASN A 301 1.00 -10.22 11.42
C ASN A 301 2.16 -9.57 10.68
N ASP A 302 2.94 -8.77 11.39
CA ASP A 302 4.19 -8.23 10.87
C ASP A 302 5.13 -9.37 10.51
N GLY A 303 5.63 -9.35 9.29
CA GLY A 303 6.50 -10.40 8.74
C GLY A 303 5.78 -11.47 7.93
N ASP A 304 4.45 -11.51 7.91
CA ASP A 304 3.70 -12.42 7.04
C ASP A 304 3.95 -12.10 5.55
N ARG A 305 3.73 -13.12 4.72
CA ARG A 305 3.77 -12.99 3.26
C ARG A 305 2.49 -13.54 2.64
N LEU A 306 2.09 -12.90 1.56
CA LEU A 306 0.96 -13.33 0.74
C LEU A 306 1.43 -13.51 -0.70
N THR A 307 1.37 -14.71 -1.23
CA THR A 307 1.75 -14.95 -2.62
C THR A 307 0.51 -15.19 -3.47
N VAL A 308 0.41 -14.46 -4.58
CA VAL A 308 -0.62 -14.68 -5.61
C VAL A 308 0.06 -15.22 -6.86
N GLN A 309 -0.21 -16.47 -7.16
CA GLN A 309 0.36 -17.17 -8.33
C GLN A 309 -0.28 -16.67 -9.62
N THR A 310 0.31 -17.00 -10.75
CA THR A 310 -0.22 -16.61 -12.07
C THR A 310 -1.58 -17.20 -12.39
N ASP A 311 -1.95 -18.34 -11.80
CA ASP A 311 -3.28 -18.94 -11.93
C ASP A 311 -4.30 -18.40 -10.92
N GLY A 312 -3.91 -17.44 -10.09
CA GLY A 312 -4.73 -16.87 -9.02
C GLY A 312 -4.77 -17.71 -7.75
N THR A 313 -3.92 -18.72 -7.60
CA THR A 313 -3.71 -19.41 -6.31
C THR A 313 -3.11 -18.44 -5.31
N VAL A 314 -3.67 -18.39 -4.09
CA VAL A 314 -3.15 -17.54 -3.01
C VAL A 314 -2.69 -18.40 -1.84
N HIS A 315 -1.46 -18.13 -1.37
CA HIS A 315 -0.95 -18.69 -0.12
C HIS A 315 -0.68 -17.56 0.89
N HIS A 316 -1.05 -17.83 2.14
CA HIS A 316 -0.57 -17.10 3.30
C HIS A 316 0.62 -17.86 3.89
N LEU A 317 1.73 -17.15 4.09
CA LEU A 317 2.94 -17.68 4.70
C LEU A 317 3.18 -16.92 6.01
N SER A 318 3.04 -17.60 7.12
CA SER A 318 3.42 -17.10 8.45
C SER A 318 4.82 -17.55 8.79
N ARG A 319 5.54 -16.69 9.51
CA ARG A 319 6.89 -17.00 9.93
C ARG A 319 6.89 -17.74 11.25
N GLU A 320 7.51 -18.92 11.25
CA GLU A 320 7.73 -19.74 12.44
C GLU A 320 9.19 -19.61 12.92
N GLU A 321 9.52 -20.24 14.06
CA GLU A 321 10.91 -20.28 14.57
C GLU A 321 11.88 -20.89 13.55
N VAL A 322 11.41 -21.86 12.77
CA VAL A 322 12.17 -22.52 11.72
C VAL A 322 11.40 -22.43 10.40
N GLY A 323 11.73 -21.44 9.57
CA GLY A 323 11.19 -21.31 8.22
C GLY A 323 9.81 -20.66 8.13
N TRP A 324 9.04 -21.08 7.14
CA TRP A 324 7.71 -20.55 6.83
C TRP A 324 6.67 -21.67 6.88
N GLU A 325 5.56 -21.42 7.56
CA GLU A 325 4.35 -22.21 7.38
C GLU A 325 3.53 -21.62 6.23
N ALA A 326 3.33 -22.38 5.17
CA ALA A 326 2.52 -21.98 4.02
C ALA A 326 1.14 -22.62 4.11
N ARG A 327 0.09 -21.79 4.11
CA ARG A 327 -1.31 -22.22 4.08
C ARG A 327 -1.95 -21.79 2.78
N LEU A 328 -2.60 -22.72 2.07
CA LEU A 328 -3.45 -22.38 0.92
C LEU A 328 -4.63 -21.55 1.40
N LEU A 329 -4.79 -20.35 0.84
CA LEU A 329 -5.91 -19.46 1.12
C LEU A 329 -6.95 -19.53 0.01
N VAL A 330 -6.53 -19.45 -1.25
CA VAL A 330 -7.42 -19.48 -2.42
C VAL A 330 -6.90 -20.51 -3.43
N GLU A 331 -7.77 -21.40 -3.91
CA GLU A 331 -7.43 -22.32 -5.00
C GLU A 331 -7.31 -21.58 -6.34
N GLY A 332 -6.41 -22.04 -7.22
CA GLY A 332 -6.21 -21.48 -8.55
C GLY A 332 -7.45 -21.59 -9.45
N ARG A 333 -7.50 -20.77 -10.49
CA ARG A 333 -8.47 -20.91 -11.57
C ARG A 333 -8.13 -22.17 -12.37
N ARG A 334 -9.15 -22.96 -12.69
CA ARG A 334 -9.01 -24.16 -13.54
C ARG A 334 -8.98 -23.80 -15.01
#